data_69c61d2ff49d88f9be83f9144b93b804
#
_entry.id   69c61d2ff49d88f9be83f9144b93b804
#
_cell.length_a   1.000
_cell.length_b   1.000
_cell.length_c   1.000
_cell.angle_alpha   90.00
_cell.angle_beta   90.00
_cell.angle_gamma   90.00
#
_symmetry.space_group_name_H-M   'P 1'
#
loop_
_entity.id
_entity.type
_entity.pdbx_description
1 polymer ?
#
loop_
_entity_poly.entity_id
_entity_poly.type
_entity_poly.pdbx_seq_one_letter_code
_entity_poly.pdbx_strand_id
1 'polypeptide(L)'
;MRLYFTVPDTLQTQNGTLVRNFLRQCAVSTELARAVKFQGGGFFADGAPVLANRRVYPGQVLSFDLPPEAGGVAPQPDIAVQVVYEDAFAVVLEKPPHLAVHPTLNYPGGTLANGYAAWALQQGRSPVFRPVNRIDKDTSGLVLAARNTYAAPLLAENVQKLYYAIVEGELLLGPGVIDAPIGRRGDSIIGRCVTPEGKPSRTEYTILKVQNGLSLAACVPVTGRTHQIRVHFAAIGHPLAGDDLYGGRRDRIGRQALHCAKQTFRVPEYTEVPDGICIRTPVSAGTGRTVTVESPLPQDMADLLS
;
A
#
# COMPACT_ATOMS: atom_id res chain seq x y z
N MET A 1 2.99 -21.52 -3.89
CA MET A 1 4.30 -20.86 -4.04
C MET A 1 5.13 -21.19 -2.82
N ARG A 2 6.32 -21.75 -3.02
CA ARG A 2 7.26 -22.07 -1.96
C ARG A 2 8.27 -20.93 -1.76
N LEU A 3 8.54 -20.58 -0.52
CA LEU A 3 9.58 -19.62 -0.15
C LEU A 3 10.78 -20.38 0.42
N TYR A 4 11.98 -19.97 0.01
CA TYR A 4 13.27 -20.51 0.42
C TYR A 4 14.10 -19.42 1.07
N PHE A 5 14.78 -19.78 2.17
CA PHE A 5 15.63 -18.89 2.96
C PHE A 5 16.92 -19.60 3.32
N THR A 6 18.06 -19.15 2.82
CA THR A 6 19.36 -19.70 3.22
C THR A 6 19.77 -19.13 4.58
N VAL A 7 20.14 -19.98 5.52
CA VAL A 7 20.68 -19.57 6.82
C VAL A 7 22.07 -18.97 6.61
N PRO A 8 22.28 -17.67 6.89
CA PRO A 8 23.55 -17.02 6.57
C PRO A 8 24.67 -17.42 7.53
N ASP A 9 25.91 -17.43 7.04
CA ASP A 9 27.12 -17.76 7.82
C ASP A 9 27.35 -16.76 8.96
N THR A 10 26.82 -15.54 8.85
CA THR A 10 26.90 -14.51 9.89
C THR A 10 26.13 -14.86 11.17
N LEU A 11 25.24 -15.85 11.13
CA LEU A 11 24.56 -16.40 12.30
C LEU A 11 25.50 -17.36 13.07
N GLN A 12 26.73 -16.88 13.38
CA GLN A 12 27.76 -17.61 14.10
C GLN A 12 27.37 -17.91 15.57
N THR A 13 26.37 -18.74 15.77
CA THR A 13 26.23 -19.42 17.03
C THR A 13 26.66 -20.89 16.80
N GLN A 14 27.73 -21.37 17.45
CA GLN A 14 28.13 -22.77 17.42
C GLN A 14 26.95 -23.73 17.67
N ASN A 15 25.88 -23.22 18.25
CA ASN A 15 24.67 -23.95 18.60
C ASN A 15 23.52 -23.82 17.59
N GLY A 16 23.72 -23.19 16.43
CA GLY A 16 22.64 -22.93 15.47
C GLY A 16 21.52 -21.99 16.00
N THR A 17 20.54 -21.65 15.19
CA THR A 17 19.37 -20.84 15.59
C THR A 17 18.08 -21.66 15.53
N LEU A 18 17.11 -21.35 16.40
CA LEU A 18 15.80 -22.02 16.32
C LEU A 18 15.07 -21.57 15.05
N VAL A 19 14.41 -22.49 14.36
CA VAL A 19 13.58 -22.20 13.15
C VAL A 19 12.68 -21.00 13.37
N ARG A 20 11.93 -20.93 14.48
CA ARG A 20 11.05 -19.81 14.80
C ARG A 20 11.78 -18.45 14.90
N ASN A 21 13.03 -18.45 15.38
CA ASN A 21 13.82 -17.23 15.51
C ASN A 21 14.37 -16.80 14.13
N PHE A 22 14.82 -17.77 13.34
CA PHE A 22 15.28 -17.53 11.98
C PHE A 22 14.12 -17.00 11.08
N LEU A 23 12.93 -17.58 11.18
CA LEU A 23 11.75 -17.08 10.47
C LEU A 23 11.45 -15.60 10.77
N ARG A 24 11.64 -15.15 12.03
CA ARG A 24 11.50 -13.72 12.39
C ARG A 24 12.57 -12.86 11.71
N GLN A 25 13.82 -13.35 11.62
CA GLN A 25 14.89 -12.65 10.90
C GLN A 25 14.64 -12.61 9.39
N CYS A 26 13.82 -13.54 8.88
CA CYS A 26 13.32 -13.54 7.50
C CYS A 26 12.04 -12.73 7.34
N ALA A 27 11.66 -11.92 8.34
CA ALA A 27 10.43 -11.12 8.36
C ALA A 27 9.13 -11.94 8.17
N VAL A 28 9.15 -13.22 8.51
CA VAL A 28 7.94 -14.07 8.54
C VAL A 28 7.14 -13.73 9.80
N SER A 29 5.94 -13.22 9.62
CA SER A 29 5.07 -12.86 10.74
C SER A 29 4.66 -14.09 11.57
N THR A 30 4.35 -13.88 12.84
CA THR A 30 3.87 -14.97 13.73
C THR A 30 2.59 -15.61 13.19
N GLU A 31 1.72 -14.81 12.59
CA GLU A 31 0.47 -15.29 12.00
C GLU A 31 0.73 -16.17 10.78
N LEU A 32 1.63 -15.74 9.88
CA LEU A 32 2.02 -16.55 8.72
C LEU A 32 2.70 -17.85 9.17
N ALA A 33 3.64 -17.79 10.11
CA ALA A 33 4.31 -18.99 10.63
C ALA A 33 3.31 -19.99 11.25
N ARG A 34 2.26 -19.48 11.92
CA ARG A 34 1.18 -20.31 12.46
C ARG A 34 0.34 -20.93 11.33
N ALA A 35 -0.01 -20.14 10.32
CA ALA A 35 -0.78 -20.63 9.16
C ALA A 35 0.00 -21.71 8.39
N VAL A 36 1.29 -21.50 8.14
CA VAL A 36 2.19 -22.50 7.53
C VAL A 36 2.19 -23.81 8.31
N LYS A 37 2.31 -23.73 9.64
CA LYS A 37 2.34 -24.92 10.50
C LYS A 37 1.05 -25.76 10.41
N PHE A 38 -0.11 -25.13 10.33
CA PHE A 38 -1.39 -25.82 10.44
C PHE A 38 -2.13 -26.03 9.09
N GLN A 39 -1.79 -25.24 8.07
CA GLN A 39 -2.48 -25.23 6.78
C GLN A 39 -1.54 -25.37 5.57
N GLY A 40 -0.24 -25.07 5.74
CA GLY A 40 0.76 -25.05 4.66
C GLY A 40 1.72 -26.23 4.64
N GLY A 41 1.47 -27.31 5.37
CA GLY A 41 2.32 -28.51 5.38
C GLY A 41 3.58 -28.41 6.27
N GLY A 42 3.79 -27.27 6.95
CA GLY A 42 4.91 -27.09 7.89
C GLY A 42 6.16 -26.50 7.25
N PHE A 43 7.29 -26.66 7.94
CA PHE A 43 8.61 -26.16 7.53
C PHE A 43 9.52 -27.30 7.11
N PHE A 44 10.45 -27.00 6.21
CA PHE A 44 11.45 -27.97 5.72
C PHE A 44 12.84 -27.34 5.82
N ALA A 45 13.81 -28.13 6.31
CA ALA A 45 15.23 -27.78 6.26
C ALA A 45 15.94 -28.76 5.32
N ASP A 46 16.59 -28.27 4.28
CA ASP A 46 17.21 -29.06 3.21
C ASP A 46 16.26 -30.15 2.64
N GLY A 47 14.98 -29.79 2.49
CA GLY A 47 13.93 -30.68 2.00
C GLY A 47 13.33 -31.65 3.04
N ALA A 48 13.90 -31.76 4.23
CA ALA A 48 13.39 -32.62 5.30
C ALA A 48 12.45 -31.85 6.25
N PRO A 49 11.32 -32.42 6.69
CA PRO A 49 10.40 -31.75 7.62
C PRO A 49 11.10 -31.37 8.93
N VAL A 50 10.84 -30.14 9.40
CA VAL A 50 11.43 -29.61 10.63
C VAL A 50 10.41 -28.89 11.48
N LEU A 51 10.50 -29.03 12.82
CA LEU A 51 9.64 -28.32 13.75
C LEU A 51 10.21 -26.93 14.08
N ALA A 52 9.33 -25.97 14.39
CA ALA A 52 9.69 -24.59 14.71
C ALA A 52 10.61 -24.43 15.95
N ASN A 53 10.67 -25.43 16.82
CA ASN A 53 11.54 -25.50 17.99
C ASN A 53 12.88 -26.25 17.75
N ARG A 54 13.12 -26.72 16.53
CA ARG A 54 14.40 -27.32 16.14
C ARG A 54 15.38 -26.23 15.71
N ARG A 55 16.66 -26.60 15.64
CA ARG A 55 17.73 -25.70 15.21
C ARG A 55 18.06 -25.90 13.74
N VAL A 56 18.36 -24.79 13.08
CA VAL A 56 18.99 -24.76 11.76
C VAL A 56 20.37 -24.12 11.86
N TYR A 57 21.25 -24.48 10.95
CA TYR A 57 22.65 -24.12 10.96
C TYR A 57 23.04 -23.36 9.70
N PRO A 58 24.12 -22.57 9.71
CA PRO A 58 24.63 -21.88 8.53
C PRO A 58 24.71 -22.78 7.30
N GLY A 59 24.36 -22.25 6.15
CA GLY A 59 24.32 -22.97 4.87
C GLY A 59 23.05 -23.78 4.61
N GLN A 60 22.27 -24.14 5.64
CA GLN A 60 21.01 -24.87 5.44
C GLN A 60 19.95 -23.98 4.76
N VAL A 61 19.08 -24.60 3.97
CA VAL A 61 17.96 -23.92 3.30
C VAL A 61 16.65 -24.27 4.01
N LEU A 62 16.08 -23.28 4.70
CA LEU A 62 14.75 -23.38 5.26
C LEU A 62 13.70 -23.02 4.20
N SER A 63 12.66 -23.83 4.05
CA SER A 63 11.57 -23.56 3.12
C SER A 63 10.20 -23.87 3.69
N PHE A 64 9.18 -23.29 3.09
CA PHE A 64 7.77 -23.59 3.35
C PHE A 64 6.88 -23.15 2.20
N ASP A 65 5.74 -23.78 2.06
CA ASP A 65 4.70 -23.35 1.14
C ASP A 65 3.83 -22.26 1.78
N LEU A 66 3.52 -21.22 1.03
CA LEU A 66 2.49 -20.28 1.45
C LEU A 66 1.16 -21.02 1.54
N PRO A 67 0.42 -20.88 2.65
CA PRO A 67 -0.87 -21.53 2.80
C PRO A 67 -1.83 -21.15 1.67
N PRO A 68 -2.73 -22.05 1.27
CA PRO A 68 -3.77 -21.69 0.31
C PRO A 68 -4.62 -20.54 0.87
N GLU A 69 -4.92 -19.59 0.01
CA GLU A 69 -5.70 -18.42 0.38
C GLU A 69 -7.17 -18.67 0.07
N ALA A 70 -7.99 -18.60 1.10
CA ALA A 70 -9.44 -18.66 0.99
C ALA A 70 -10.05 -17.26 1.14
N GLY A 71 -11.15 -17.01 0.43
CA GLY A 71 -11.87 -15.75 0.48
C GLY A 71 -11.47 -14.79 -0.65
N GLY A 72 -11.90 -13.56 -0.54
CA GLY A 72 -11.76 -12.52 -1.54
C GLY A 72 -13.13 -11.93 -1.88
N VAL A 73 -13.14 -10.98 -2.79
CA VAL A 73 -14.35 -10.37 -3.32
C VAL A 73 -14.79 -11.11 -4.59
N ALA A 74 -16.07 -11.01 -4.95
CA ALA A 74 -16.58 -11.58 -6.20
C ALA A 74 -15.84 -10.96 -7.41
N PRO A 75 -15.30 -11.77 -8.33
CA PRO A 75 -14.64 -11.26 -9.53
C PRO A 75 -15.62 -10.51 -10.44
N GLN A 76 -15.22 -9.35 -10.95
CA GLN A 76 -15.99 -8.54 -11.91
C GLN A 76 -15.10 -8.17 -13.11
N PRO A 77 -15.18 -8.90 -14.22
CA PRO A 77 -14.28 -8.70 -15.37
C PRO A 77 -14.60 -7.45 -16.21
N ASP A 78 -15.75 -6.83 -16.00
CA ASP A 78 -16.17 -5.56 -16.57
C ASP A 78 -15.43 -4.35 -15.95
N ILE A 79 -14.77 -4.55 -14.80
CA ILE A 79 -13.93 -3.53 -14.18
C ILE A 79 -12.51 -3.67 -14.68
N ALA A 80 -12.12 -2.78 -15.58
CA ALA A 80 -10.77 -2.75 -16.12
C ALA A 80 -9.72 -2.45 -15.02
N VAL A 81 -8.63 -3.19 -15.01
CA VAL A 81 -7.50 -3.01 -14.11
C VAL A 81 -6.26 -2.67 -14.93
N GLN A 82 -5.68 -1.51 -14.67
CA GLN A 82 -4.41 -1.11 -15.25
C GLN A 82 -3.27 -1.41 -14.28
N VAL A 83 -2.45 -2.42 -14.60
CA VAL A 83 -1.24 -2.76 -13.85
C VAL A 83 -0.09 -1.90 -14.37
N VAL A 84 0.54 -1.12 -13.51
CA VAL A 84 1.69 -0.25 -13.86
C VAL A 84 3.02 -0.78 -13.34
N TYR A 85 2.97 -1.71 -12.37
CA TYR A 85 4.13 -2.43 -11.87
C TYR A 85 3.70 -3.79 -11.31
N GLU A 86 4.55 -4.79 -11.50
CA GLU A 86 4.35 -6.13 -10.92
C GLU A 86 5.69 -6.84 -10.71
N ASP A 87 5.81 -7.53 -9.56
CA ASP A 87 6.85 -8.53 -9.29
C ASP A 87 6.29 -9.69 -8.43
N ALA A 88 7.17 -10.52 -7.85
CA ALA A 88 6.75 -11.67 -7.04
C ALA A 88 5.98 -11.28 -5.75
N PHE A 89 6.18 -10.07 -5.24
CA PHE A 89 5.66 -9.62 -3.95
C PHE A 89 4.65 -8.48 -4.03
N ALA A 90 4.75 -7.64 -5.05
CA ALA A 90 3.99 -6.42 -5.17
C ALA A 90 3.28 -6.31 -6.53
N VAL A 91 2.14 -5.65 -6.55
CA VAL A 91 1.48 -5.14 -7.74
C VAL A 91 1.04 -3.70 -7.46
N VAL A 92 1.27 -2.80 -8.41
CA VAL A 92 0.78 -1.41 -8.36
C VAL A 92 -0.23 -1.22 -9.47
N LEU A 93 -1.40 -0.74 -9.08
CA LEU A 93 -2.53 -0.49 -9.99
C LEU A 93 -2.73 1.01 -10.14
N GLU A 94 -3.01 1.47 -11.36
CA GLU A 94 -3.53 2.80 -11.62
C GLU A 94 -5.05 2.80 -11.43
N LYS A 95 -5.53 3.51 -10.42
CA LYS A 95 -6.96 3.61 -10.13
C LYS A 95 -7.55 4.89 -10.74
N PRO A 96 -8.55 4.80 -11.60
CA PRO A 96 -9.29 5.97 -12.06
C PRO A 96 -10.09 6.61 -10.90
N PRO A 97 -10.50 7.87 -11.03
CA PRO A 97 -11.49 8.46 -10.13
C PRO A 97 -12.84 7.69 -10.22
N HIS A 98 -13.72 7.92 -9.26
CA HIS A 98 -15.06 7.32 -9.13
C HIS A 98 -15.11 5.81 -8.89
N LEU A 99 -13.97 5.17 -8.67
CA LEU A 99 -13.83 3.75 -8.34
C LEU A 99 -13.33 3.58 -6.88
N ALA A 100 -14.13 2.91 -6.04
CA ALA A 100 -13.67 2.56 -4.70
C ALA A 100 -12.58 1.48 -4.73
N VAL A 101 -11.63 1.52 -3.79
CA VAL A 101 -10.55 0.51 -3.74
C VAL A 101 -11.09 -0.86 -3.30
N HIS A 102 -11.97 -0.89 -2.32
CA HIS A 102 -12.47 -2.12 -1.71
C HIS A 102 -13.95 -2.03 -1.40
N PRO A 103 -14.72 -3.13 -1.40
CA PRO A 103 -16.11 -3.14 -0.99
C PRO A 103 -16.31 -2.55 0.41
N THR A 104 -17.40 -1.86 0.58
CA THR A 104 -17.89 -1.31 1.84
C THR A 104 -19.39 -1.59 1.95
N LEU A 105 -20.00 -1.29 3.10
CA LEU A 105 -21.44 -1.44 3.27
C LEU A 105 -22.24 -0.69 2.18
N ASN A 106 -21.76 0.49 1.75
CA ASN A 106 -22.43 1.31 0.73
C ASN A 106 -22.02 0.93 -0.70
N TYR A 107 -20.97 0.15 -0.88
CA TYR A 107 -20.42 -0.29 -2.17
C TYR A 107 -20.02 -1.77 -2.04
N PRO A 108 -20.98 -2.70 -2.07
CA PRO A 108 -20.71 -4.12 -1.87
C PRO A 108 -19.97 -4.78 -3.05
N GLY A 109 -19.94 -4.11 -4.19
CA GLY A 109 -19.22 -4.49 -5.41
C GLY A 109 -18.86 -3.28 -6.25
N GLY A 110 -18.42 -3.49 -7.48
CA GLY A 110 -18.03 -2.39 -8.37
C GLY A 110 -16.77 -1.68 -7.90
N THR A 111 -15.77 -2.41 -7.37
CA THR A 111 -14.56 -1.83 -6.80
C THR A 111 -13.30 -2.32 -7.51
N LEU A 112 -12.18 -1.62 -7.31
CA LEU A 112 -10.87 -2.05 -7.83
C LEU A 112 -10.53 -3.49 -7.39
N ALA A 113 -10.89 -3.87 -6.16
CA ALA A 113 -10.69 -5.23 -5.65
C ALA A 113 -11.45 -6.28 -6.48
N ASN A 114 -12.67 -5.98 -6.94
CA ASN A 114 -13.45 -6.88 -7.78
C ASN A 114 -12.83 -7.06 -9.18
N GLY A 115 -12.34 -5.97 -9.78
CA GLY A 115 -11.60 -6.02 -11.05
C GLY A 115 -10.28 -6.77 -10.89
N TYR A 116 -9.52 -6.50 -9.83
CA TYR A 116 -8.28 -7.23 -9.54
C TYR A 116 -8.52 -8.73 -9.39
N ALA A 117 -9.58 -9.14 -8.68
CA ALA A 117 -9.91 -10.54 -8.50
C ALA A 117 -10.15 -11.24 -9.86
N ALA A 118 -10.86 -10.60 -10.78
CA ALA A 118 -11.09 -11.13 -12.13
C ALA A 118 -9.77 -11.22 -12.91
N TRP A 119 -8.96 -10.15 -12.91
CA TRP A 119 -7.67 -10.11 -13.55
C TRP A 119 -6.71 -11.17 -13.01
N ALA A 120 -6.63 -11.35 -11.70
CA ALA A 120 -5.75 -12.35 -11.07
C ALA A 120 -6.15 -13.78 -11.46
N LEU A 121 -7.44 -14.09 -11.47
CA LEU A 121 -7.95 -15.41 -11.90
C LEU A 121 -7.63 -15.71 -13.37
N GLN A 122 -7.73 -14.73 -14.26
CA GLN A 122 -7.32 -14.90 -15.67
C GLN A 122 -5.83 -15.22 -15.83
N GLN A 123 -5.00 -14.82 -14.85
CA GLN A 123 -3.57 -15.14 -14.79
C GLN A 123 -3.28 -16.45 -14.01
N GLY A 124 -4.31 -17.20 -13.61
CA GLY A 124 -4.14 -18.40 -12.78
C GLY A 124 -3.63 -18.14 -11.37
N ARG A 125 -3.92 -16.95 -10.81
CA ARG A 125 -3.40 -16.48 -9.52
C ARG A 125 -4.49 -16.34 -8.47
N SER A 126 -4.09 -16.19 -7.21
CA SER A 126 -5.00 -15.91 -6.10
C SER A 126 -5.78 -14.61 -6.35
N PRO A 127 -7.12 -14.62 -6.25
CA PRO A 127 -7.96 -13.44 -6.42
C PRO A 127 -7.95 -12.51 -5.19
N VAL A 128 -7.25 -12.86 -4.14
CA VAL A 128 -7.28 -12.11 -2.89
C VAL A 128 -6.49 -10.81 -3.03
N PHE A 129 -7.21 -9.69 -3.01
CA PHE A 129 -6.63 -8.35 -3.10
C PHE A 129 -6.18 -7.86 -1.72
N ARG A 130 -4.89 -7.52 -1.57
CA ARG A 130 -4.29 -7.01 -0.32
C ARG A 130 -3.73 -5.62 -0.51
N PRO A 131 -4.59 -4.59 -0.54
CA PRO A 131 -4.10 -3.23 -0.70
C PRO A 131 -3.25 -2.81 0.51
N VAL A 132 -2.06 -2.32 0.23
CA VAL A 132 -1.14 -1.75 1.22
C VAL A 132 -1.54 -0.32 1.56
N ASN A 133 -2.05 0.41 0.57
CA ASN A 133 -2.64 1.72 0.76
C ASN A 133 -4.05 1.76 0.17
N ARG A 134 -4.85 2.68 0.69
CA ARG A 134 -6.16 3.02 0.14
C ARG A 134 -6.21 4.50 -0.18
N ILE A 135 -6.85 4.82 -1.28
CA ILE A 135 -7.19 6.19 -1.67
C ILE A 135 -8.71 6.29 -1.77
N ASP A 136 -9.24 7.49 -1.63
CA ASP A 136 -10.69 7.70 -1.65
C ASP A 136 -11.28 7.33 -3.01
N LYS A 137 -12.60 7.10 -3.08
CA LYS A 137 -13.31 6.72 -4.31
C LYS A 137 -12.99 7.66 -5.47
N ASP A 138 -13.07 8.96 -5.21
CA ASP A 138 -12.90 10.00 -6.24
C ASP A 138 -11.46 10.54 -6.37
N THR A 139 -10.52 10.00 -5.56
CA THR A 139 -9.09 10.20 -5.74
C THR A 139 -8.55 9.24 -6.79
N SER A 140 -7.75 9.71 -7.73
CA SER A 140 -7.09 8.90 -8.74
C SER A 140 -5.66 8.54 -8.37
N GLY A 141 -5.03 7.62 -9.12
CA GLY A 141 -3.61 7.30 -9.02
C GLY A 141 -3.29 5.96 -8.38
N LEU A 142 -2.10 5.83 -7.87
CA LEU A 142 -1.46 4.57 -7.55
C LEU A 142 -2.04 3.89 -6.30
N VAL A 143 -2.33 2.59 -6.44
CA VAL A 143 -2.70 1.69 -5.34
C VAL A 143 -1.73 0.51 -5.34
N LEU A 144 -0.91 0.42 -4.29
CA LEU A 144 -0.02 -0.71 -4.04
C LEU A 144 -0.79 -1.84 -3.35
N ALA A 145 -0.65 -3.05 -3.84
CA ALA A 145 -1.15 -4.26 -3.18
C ALA A 145 -0.06 -5.33 -3.07
N ALA A 146 -0.12 -6.10 -2.00
CA ALA A 146 0.73 -7.27 -1.83
C ALA A 146 0.14 -8.47 -2.56
N ARG A 147 1.00 -9.23 -3.24
CA ARG A 147 0.60 -10.44 -3.99
C ARG A 147 0.43 -11.68 -3.12
N ASN A 148 0.94 -11.64 -1.90
CA ASN A 148 0.84 -12.76 -0.96
C ASN A 148 0.90 -12.28 0.50
N THR A 149 0.61 -13.18 1.43
CA THR A 149 0.56 -12.90 2.87
C THR A 149 1.95 -12.60 3.47
N TYR A 150 3.04 -13.08 2.86
CA TYR A 150 4.38 -12.77 3.30
C TYR A 150 4.76 -11.30 3.01
N ALA A 151 4.42 -10.82 1.82
CA ALA A 151 4.77 -9.48 1.38
C ALA A 151 3.94 -8.36 2.05
N ALA A 152 2.70 -8.65 2.46
CA ALA A 152 1.78 -7.63 2.94
C ALA A 152 2.33 -6.78 4.11
N PRO A 153 2.84 -7.34 5.21
CA PRO A 153 3.41 -6.54 6.29
C PRO A 153 4.68 -5.79 5.87
N LEU A 154 5.55 -6.41 5.06
CA LEU A 154 6.78 -5.80 4.59
C LEU A 154 6.54 -4.53 3.78
N LEU A 155 5.58 -4.58 2.85
CA LEU A 155 5.23 -3.42 2.04
C LEU A 155 4.53 -2.34 2.86
N ALA A 156 3.70 -2.72 3.83
CA ALA A 156 2.97 -1.77 4.67
C ALA A 156 3.88 -0.91 5.55
N GLU A 157 5.01 -1.47 6.01
CA GLU A 157 5.96 -0.77 6.89
C GLU A 157 6.82 0.27 6.16
N ASN A 158 7.01 0.15 4.84
CA ASN A 158 8.04 0.93 4.15
C ASN A 158 7.54 1.72 2.93
N VAL A 159 6.22 1.78 2.67
CA VAL A 159 5.67 2.54 1.56
C VAL A 159 5.64 4.04 1.84
N GLN A 160 6.29 4.81 0.98
CA GLN A 160 6.20 6.28 0.93
C GLN A 160 5.29 6.68 -0.23
N LYS A 161 4.51 7.74 -0.04
CA LYS A 161 3.51 8.21 -1.01
C LYS A 161 3.64 9.70 -1.22
N LEU A 162 3.56 10.13 -2.47
CA LEU A 162 3.44 11.53 -2.83
C LEU A 162 2.13 11.71 -3.60
N TYR A 163 1.39 12.75 -3.24
CA TYR A 163 0.15 13.15 -3.89
C TYR A 163 0.31 14.51 -4.54
N TYR A 164 -0.34 14.71 -5.67
CA TYR A 164 -0.65 16.04 -6.16
C TYR A 164 -2.06 16.42 -5.73
N ALA A 165 -2.17 17.59 -5.11
CA ALA A 165 -3.44 18.22 -4.75
C ALA A 165 -3.51 19.59 -5.39
N ILE A 166 -4.68 19.95 -5.96
CA ILE A 166 -4.94 21.32 -6.40
C ILE A 166 -5.93 21.92 -5.41
N VAL A 167 -5.51 22.98 -4.73
CA VAL A 167 -6.29 23.64 -3.68
C VAL A 167 -6.79 25.02 -4.15
N GLU A 168 -7.92 25.46 -3.62
CA GLU A 168 -8.47 26.77 -3.88
C GLU A 168 -7.68 27.86 -3.16
N GLY A 169 -7.49 28.99 -3.84
CA GLY A 169 -6.71 30.13 -3.37
C GLY A 169 -5.23 30.03 -3.70
N GLU A 170 -4.54 31.14 -3.46
CA GLU A 170 -3.13 31.34 -3.78
C GLU A 170 -2.30 31.19 -2.52
N LEU A 171 -1.57 30.10 -2.43
CA LEU A 171 -0.59 29.84 -1.37
C LEU A 171 0.80 30.28 -1.81
N LEU A 172 1.64 30.67 -0.86
CA LEU A 172 3.03 31.00 -1.14
C LEU A 172 3.78 29.75 -1.67
N LEU A 173 4.59 29.96 -2.71
CA LEU A 173 5.47 28.90 -3.24
C LEU A 173 6.42 28.41 -2.16
N GLY A 174 6.71 27.12 -2.17
CA GLY A 174 7.65 26.50 -1.24
C GLY A 174 6.99 25.53 -0.25
N PRO A 175 7.78 25.09 0.74
CA PRO A 175 7.38 24.06 1.68
C PRO A 175 6.44 24.59 2.78
N GLY A 176 5.57 23.71 3.25
CA GLY A 176 4.73 23.92 4.42
C GLY A 176 4.39 22.61 5.13
N VAL A 177 3.85 22.72 6.31
CA VAL A 177 3.45 21.58 7.15
C VAL A 177 2.10 21.88 7.79
N ILE A 178 1.19 20.91 7.73
CA ILE A 178 -0.05 20.92 8.51
C ILE A 178 0.06 19.77 9.52
N ASP A 179 0.18 20.11 10.79
CA ASP A 179 0.27 19.18 11.91
C ASP A 179 -0.92 19.41 12.83
N ALA A 180 -2.02 18.69 12.54
CA ALA A 180 -3.28 18.90 13.22
C ALA A 180 -4.03 17.56 13.37
N PRO A 181 -4.50 17.19 14.58
CA PRO A 181 -5.16 15.93 14.82
C PRO A 181 -6.52 15.84 14.12
N ILE A 182 -6.83 14.67 13.54
CA ILE A 182 -8.05 14.44 12.77
C ILE A 182 -8.97 13.48 13.50
N GLY A 183 -10.23 13.91 13.69
CA GLY A 183 -11.32 13.14 14.27
C GLY A 183 -12.50 12.97 13.31
N ARG A 184 -13.56 12.34 13.80
CA ARG A 184 -14.86 12.28 13.11
C ARG A 184 -15.58 13.61 13.28
N ARG A 185 -16.25 14.09 12.23
CA ARG A 185 -17.17 15.21 12.32
C ARG A 185 -18.51 14.71 12.88
N GLY A 186 -18.99 15.33 13.96
CA GLY A 186 -20.14 14.83 14.72
C GLY A 186 -21.45 14.78 13.94
N ASP A 187 -21.59 15.62 12.91
CA ASP A 187 -22.77 15.76 12.04
C ASP A 187 -22.67 14.88 10.76
N SER A 188 -21.65 14.05 10.62
CA SER A 188 -21.40 13.28 9.40
C SER A 188 -20.84 11.88 9.67
N ILE A 189 -21.43 10.89 9.00
CA ILE A 189 -20.94 9.50 9.06
C ILE A 189 -19.57 9.36 8.37
N ILE A 190 -19.35 10.10 7.27
CA ILE A 190 -18.14 10.01 6.46
C ILE A 190 -17.16 11.16 6.72
N GLY A 191 -17.65 12.33 7.15
CA GLY A 191 -16.87 13.54 7.34
C GLY A 191 -15.81 13.40 8.45
N ARG A 192 -14.72 14.13 8.26
CA ARG A 192 -13.63 14.28 9.24
C ARG A 192 -13.42 15.75 9.51
N CYS A 193 -12.82 16.10 10.63
CA CYS A 193 -12.43 17.46 10.98
C CYS A 193 -11.14 17.47 11.79
N VAL A 194 -10.48 18.60 11.80
CA VAL A 194 -9.43 18.87 12.79
C VAL A 194 -10.10 19.08 14.14
N THR A 195 -9.68 18.32 15.14
CA THR A 195 -10.19 18.42 16.54
C THR A 195 -9.12 17.94 17.51
N PRO A 196 -9.01 18.56 18.72
CA PRO A 196 -8.03 18.15 19.71
C PRO A 196 -8.14 16.68 20.14
N GLU A 197 -9.35 16.10 20.12
CA GLU A 197 -9.63 14.70 20.45
C GLU A 197 -9.30 13.74 19.30
N GLY A 198 -8.87 14.27 18.17
CA GLY A 198 -8.51 13.51 16.96
C GLY A 198 -7.22 12.71 17.13
N LYS A 199 -6.98 11.85 16.18
CA LYS A 199 -5.70 11.12 16.09
C LYS A 199 -4.61 12.03 15.52
N PRO A 200 -3.38 12.03 16.05
CA PRO A 200 -2.25 12.78 15.49
C PRO A 200 -2.13 12.57 13.99
N SER A 201 -2.01 13.65 13.25
CA SER A 201 -2.00 13.65 11.79
C SER A 201 -1.10 14.76 11.28
N ARG A 202 -0.18 14.41 10.35
CA ARG A 202 0.80 15.34 9.79
C ARG A 202 0.90 15.17 8.28
N THR A 203 0.79 16.28 7.57
CA THR A 203 0.98 16.37 6.10
C THR A 203 2.05 17.40 5.81
N GLU A 204 3.13 16.98 5.17
CA GLU A 204 4.13 17.86 4.60
C GLU A 204 3.74 18.17 3.16
N TYR A 205 3.93 19.42 2.72
CA TYR A 205 3.61 19.79 1.35
C TYR A 205 4.61 20.80 0.80
N THR A 206 4.64 20.92 -0.52
CA THR A 206 5.36 21.97 -1.24
C THR A 206 4.45 22.52 -2.31
N ILE A 207 4.23 23.85 -2.31
CA ILE A 207 3.49 24.51 -3.38
C ILE A 207 4.42 24.67 -4.59
N LEU A 208 4.03 24.02 -5.69
CA LEU A 208 4.83 23.94 -6.92
C LEU A 208 4.45 25.02 -7.95
N LYS A 209 3.18 25.39 -8.00
CA LYS A 209 2.63 26.34 -8.97
C LYS A 209 1.42 27.04 -8.39
N VAL A 210 1.25 28.32 -8.73
CA VAL A 210 0.04 29.11 -8.45
C VAL A 210 -0.44 29.68 -9.77
N GLN A 211 -1.69 29.42 -10.09
CA GLN A 211 -2.32 29.88 -11.33
C GLN A 211 -3.84 29.89 -11.23
N ASN A 212 -4.51 30.86 -11.82
CA ASN A 212 -5.97 30.97 -11.92
C ASN A 212 -6.70 30.95 -10.55
N GLY A 213 -6.08 31.47 -9.48
CA GLY A 213 -6.61 31.43 -8.12
C GLY A 213 -6.56 30.05 -7.47
N LEU A 214 -5.71 29.14 -8.00
CA LEU A 214 -5.48 27.80 -7.51
C LEU A 214 -3.99 27.57 -7.23
N SER A 215 -3.69 26.64 -6.32
CA SER A 215 -2.33 26.24 -6.01
C SER A 215 -2.15 24.74 -6.18
N LEU A 216 -1.11 24.32 -6.91
CA LEU A 216 -0.67 22.94 -7.01
C LEU A 216 0.27 22.60 -5.86
N ALA A 217 -0.11 21.65 -5.04
CA ALA A 217 0.68 21.15 -3.93
C ALA A 217 1.16 19.71 -4.17
N ALA A 218 2.45 19.47 -3.96
CA ALA A 218 3.00 18.13 -3.78
C ALA A 218 2.93 17.78 -2.29
N CYS A 219 2.17 16.75 -1.92
CA CYS A 219 1.83 16.41 -0.54
C CYS A 219 2.41 15.06 -0.14
N VAL A 220 3.10 15.01 0.99
CA VAL A 220 3.60 13.78 1.62
C VAL A 220 2.87 13.58 2.95
N PRO A 221 1.88 12.67 3.01
CA PRO A 221 1.22 12.35 4.27
C PRO A 221 2.14 11.47 5.14
N VAL A 222 2.65 12.03 6.24
CA VAL A 222 3.49 11.31 7.22
C VAL A 222 2.67 10.28 7.99
N THR A 223 1.38 10.55 8.16
CA THR A 223 0.37 9.64 8.72
C THR A 223 -0.65 9.29 7.64
N GLY A 224 -1.49 8.26 7.88
CA GLY A 224 -2.49 7.78 6.90
C GLY A 224 -3.93 7.83 7.45
N ARG A 225 -4.44 9.02 7.81
CA ARG A 225 -5.84 9.14 8.28
C ARG A 225 -6.79 9.31 7.10
N THR A 226 -8.04 8.86 7.30
CA THR A 226 -9.11 9.03 6.30
C THR A 226 -9.25 10.50 5.93
N HIS A 227 -9.27 10.81 4.64
CA HIS A 227 -9.41 12.15 4.07
C HIS A 227 -8.33 13.16 4.52
N GLN A 228 -7.17 12.69 5.01
CA GLN A 228 -6.18 13.53 5.71
C GLN A 228 -5.79 14.80 4.93
N ILE A 229 -5.34 14.67 3.68
CA ILE A 229 -4.92 15.82 2.86
C ILE A 229 -6.09 16.78 2.66
N ARG A 230 -7.27 16.26 2.37
CA ARG A 230 -8.52 17.03 2.15
C ARG A 230 -8.90 17.86 3.37
N VAL A 231 -8.92 17.21 4.55
CA VAL A 231 -9.25 17.85 5.83
C VAL A 231 -8.20 18.89 6.21
N HIS A 232 -6.93 18.57 6.06
CA HIS A 232 -5.84 19.48 6.42
C HIS A 232 -5.89 20.78 5.62
N PHE A 233 -6.00 20.69 4.28
CA PHE A 233 -6.09 21.91 3.47
C PHE A 233 -7.38 22.69 3.71
N ALA A 234 -8.52 22.03 3.91
CA ALA A 234 -9.75 22.71 4.28
C ALA A 234 -9.63 23.44 5.64
N ALA A 235 -8.94 22.85 6.62
CA ALA A 235 -8.75 23.45 7.94
C ALA A 235 -7.90 24.73 7.91
N ILE A 236 -7.02 24.88 6.93
CA ILE A 236 -6.24 26.11 6.72
C ILE A 236 -6.88 27.10 5.74
N GLY A 237 -8.16 26.87 5.35
CA GLY A 237 -8.94 27.75 4.48
C GLY A 237 -8.72 27.55 2.98
N HIS A 238 -8.02 26.51 2.57
CA HIS A 238 -7.70 26.19 1.17
C HIS A 238 -8.20 24.78 0.80
N PRO A 239 -9.52 24.53 0.74
CA PRO A 239 -10.05 23.22 0.38
C PRO A 239 -9.55 22.79 -1.01
N LEU A 240 -9.52 21.49 -1.28
CA LEU A 240 -9.19 20.99 -2.61
C LEU A 240 -10.29 21.41 -3.60
N ALA A 241 -9.90 21.83 -4.80
CA ALA A 241 -10.83 22.10 -5.88
C ALA A 241 -11.70 20.85 -6.14
N GLY A 242 -13.01 21.04 -6.27
CA GLY A 242 -13.97 19.95 -6.47
C GLY A 242 -14.34 19.13 -5.25
N ASP A 243 -13.79 19.42 -4.07
CA ASP A 243 -14.07 18.70 -2.83
C ASP A 243 -15.24 19.32 -2.05
N ASP A 244 -16.46 19.10 -2.51
CA ASP A 244 -17.69 19.66 -1.90
C ASP A 244 -17.92 19.21 -0.45
N LEU A 245 -17.41 18.04 -0.05
CA LEU A 245 -17.50 17.57 1.34
C LEU A 245 -16.77 18.50 2.32
N TYR A 246 -15.72 19.18 1.85
CA TYR A 246 -14.86 20.04 2.66
C TYR A 246 -14.83 21.51 2.19
N GLY A 247 -15.79 21.91 1.34
CA GLY A 247 -15.98 23.31 0.95
C GLY A 247 -15.35 23.71 -0.38
N GLY A 248 -14.74 22.77 -1.11
CA GLY A 248 -14.23 23.02 -2.46
C GLY A 248 -15.36 23.09 -3.49
N ARG A 249 -15.20 23.94 -4.50
CA ARG A 249 -16.22 24.19 -5.54
C ARG A 249 -16.09 23.21 -6.70
N ARG A 250 -17.23 22.78 -7.25
CA ARG A 250 -17.31 21.85 -8.39
C ARG A 250 -17.49 22.52 -9.75
N ASP A 251 -17.31 23.83 -9.82
CA ASP A 251 -17.48 24.62 -11.05
C ASP A 251 -16.38 24.32 -12.10
N ARG A 252 -15.21 23.86 -11.67
CA ARG A 252 -14.05 23.62 -12.55
C ARG A 252 -13.68 22.13 -12.69
N ILE A 253 -13.97 21.32 -11.67
CA ILE A 253 -13.69 19.88 -11.67
C ILE A 253 -14.76 19.16 -10.84
N GLY A 254 -15.27 18.02 -11.34
CA GLY A 254 -16.39 17.28 -10.73
C GLY A 254 -16.00 16.37 -9.54
N ARG A 255 -14.73 16.36 -9.13
CA ARG A 255 -14.20 15.52 -8.05
C ARG A 255 -13.13 16.26 -7.25
N GLN A 256 -12.79 15.79 -6.05
CA GLN A 256 -11.62 16.35 -5.38
C GLN A 256 -10.37 16.22 -6.26
N ALA A 257 -9.68 17.34 -6.48
CA ALA A 257 -8.46 17.41 -7.27
C ALA A 257 -7.28 16.83 -6.46
N LEU A 258 -7.29 15.51 -6.31
CA LEU A 258 -6.31 14.73 -5.57
C LEU A 258 -5.89 13.49 -6.36
N HIS A 259 -4.58 13.27 -6.46
CA HIS A 259 -3.98 12.19 -7.22
C HIS A 259 -2.77 11.60 -6.51
N CYS A 260 -2.75 10.28 -6.32
CA CYS A 260 -1.60 9.56 -5.77
C CYS A 260 -0.55 9.37 -6.88
N ALA A 261 0.39 10.32 -7.00
CA ALA A 261 1.28 10.45 -8.14
C ALA A 261 2.53 9.58 -8.04
N LYS A 262 2.99 9.23 -6.84
CA LYS A 262 4.22 8.47 -6.67
C LYS A 262 4.15 7.58 -5.45
N GLN A 263 4.66 6.37 -5.61
CA GLN A 263 4.88 5.43 -4.51
C GLN A 263 6.30 4.89 -4.56
N THR A 264 6.98 4.90 -3.42
CA THR A 264 8.30 4.29 -3.25
C THR A 264 8.21 3.27 -2.13
N PHE A 265 8.63 2.05 -2.39
CA PHE A 265 8.59 0.93 -1.44
C PHE A 265 9.76 -0.01 -1.66
N ARG A 266 9.98 -0.91 -0.72
CA ARG A 266 11.04 -1.93 -0.84
C ARG A 266 10.43 -3.31 -0.93
N VAL A 267 11.01 -4.14 -1.79
CA VAL A 267 10.72 -5.56 -1.91
C VAL A 267 11.97 -6.36 -1.53
N PRO A 268 11.85 -7.54 -0.91
CA PRO A 268 12.99 -8.39 -0.64
C PRO A 268 13.78 -8.70 -1.93
N GLU A 269 15.10 -8.82 -1.84
CA GLU A 269 15.88 -9.39 -2.94
C GLU A 269 15.58 -10.88 -3.03
N TYR A 270 15.37 -11.36 -4.25
CA TYR A 270 15.02 -12.76 -4.48
C TYR A 270 15.53 -13.26 -5.83
N THR A 271 15.57 -14.59 -5.95
CA THR A 271 15.78 -15.30 -7.22
C THR A 271 14.63 -16.26 -7.44
N GLU A 272 14.09 -16.32 -8.64
CA GLU A 272 13.12 -17.33 -9.00
C GLU A 272 13.76 -18.70 -9.15
N VAL A 273 13.09 -19.72 -8.65
CA VAL A 273 13.48 -21.13 -8.75
C VAL A 273 12.28 -21.93 -9.27
N PRO A 274 12.45 -23.15 -9.82
CA PRO A 274 11.39 -23.86 -10.53
C PRO A 274 10.07 -24.01 -9.78
N ASP A 275 10.10 -24.15 -8.47
CA ASP A 275 8.91 -24.37 -7.63
C ASP A 275 8.65 -23.24 -6.62
N GLY A 276 9.35 -22.11 -6.73
CA GLY A 276 9.17 -21.01 -5.80
C GLY A 276 10.14 -19.84 -5.94
N ILE A 277 10.45 -19.24 -4.79
CA ILE A 277 11.29 -18.04 -4.70
C ILE A 277 12.30 -18.19 -3.58
N CYS A 278 13.58 -18.02 -3.91
CA CYS A 278 14.66 -17.95 -2.94
C CYS A 278 14.88 -16.49 -2.51
N ILE A 279 14.63 -16.19 -1.23
CA ILE A 279 14.73 -14.85 -0.67
C ILE A 279 16.12 -14.69 -0.02
N ARG A 280 16.78 -13.59 -0.36
CA ARG A 280 18.06 -13.24 0.26
C ARG A 280 17.87 -12.87 1.73
N THR A 281 18.62 -13.49 2.61
CA THR A 281 18.56 -13.29 4.06
C THR A 281 19.80 -12.57 4.59
N PRO A 282 19.71 -11.86 5.73
CA PRO A 282 18.49 -11.56 6.49
C PRO A 282 17.61 -10.53 5.78
N VAL A 283 16.29 -10.60 6.04
CA VAL A 283 15.33 -9.58 5.58
C VAL A 283 15.13 -8.58 6.71
N SER A 284 15.58 -7.35 6.51
CA SER A 284 15.39 -6.26 7.47
C SER A 284 14.75 -5.04 6.80
N ALA A 285 14.22 -4.12 7.58
CA ALA A 285 13.57 -2.90 7.07
C ALA A 285 14.49 -2.04 6.17
N GLY A 286 15.81 -2.22 6.25
CA GLY A 286 16.80 -1.51 5.43
C GLY A 286 17.29 -2.28 4.20
N THR A 287 16.98 -3.57 4.07
CA THR A 287 17.43 -4.44 2.98
C THR A 287 16.36 -4.59 1.90
N GLY A 288 16.79 -4.95 0.69
CA GLY A 288 15.90 -5.16 -0.44
C GLY A 288 16.03 -4.11 -1.54
N ARG A 289 15.38 -4.38 -2.66
CA ARG A 289 15.36 -3.49 -3.82
C ARG A 289 14.31 -2.40 -3.63
N THR A 290 14.73 -1.14 -3.77
CA THR A 290 13.80 0.01 -3.80
C THR A 290 13.12 0.05 -5.17
N VAL A 291 11.81 0.17 -5.14
CA VAL A 291 10.94 0.34 -6.30
C VAL A 291 10.27 1.70 -6.20
N THR A 292 10.30 2.45 -7.28
CA THR A 292 9.56 3.71 -7.41
C THR A 292 8.65 3.60 -8.62
N VAL A 293 7.37 3.89 -8.42
CA VAL A 293 6.34 3.94 -9.46
C VAL A 293 5.75 5.33 -9.48
N GLU A 294 5.58 5.90 -10.66
CA GLU A 294 5.03 7.24 -10.85
C GLU A 294 3.83 7.19 -11.80
N SER A 295 2.86 8.04 -11.54
CA SER A 295 1.68 8.29 -12.36
C SER A 295 1.62 9.79 -12.67
N PRO A 296 1.47 10.18 -13.95
CA PRO A 296 1.43 11.59 -14.34
C PRO A 296 0.17 12.27 -13.81
N LEU A 297 0.24 13.61 -13.68
CA LEU A 297 -0.93 14.41 -13.32
C LEU A 297 -2.06 14.16 -14.32
N PRO A 298 -3.28 13.76 -13.90
CA PRO A 298 -4.41 13.53 -14.79
C PRO A 298 -4.81 14.80 -15.56
N GLN A 299 -5.32 14.61 -16.78
CA GLN A 299 -5.65 15.73 -17.66
C GLN A 299 -6.67 16.69 -17.05
N ASP A 300 -7.72 16.18 -16.38
CA ASP A 300 -8.73 16.99 -15.70
C ASP A 300 -8.16 17.88 -14.59
N MET A 301 -7.05 17.47 -13.97
CA MET A 301 -6.32 18.28 -13.00
C MET A 301 -5.33 19.22 -13.69
N ALA A 302 -4.68 18.79 -14.78
CA ALA A 302 -3.76 19.65 -15.54
C ALA A 302 -4.47 20.84 -16.17
N ASP A 303 -5.69 20.65 -16.65
CA ASP A 303 -6.54 21.68 -17.27
C ASP A 303 -6.89 22.82 -16.30
N LEU A 304 -6.92 22.55 -14.98
CA LEU A 304 -7.13 23.60 -13.96
C LEU A 304 -5.98 24.62 -13.90
N LEU A 305 -4.80 24.23 -14.37
CA LEU A 305 -3.56 25.00 -14.30
C LEU A 305 -3.05 25.46 -15.66
N SER A 306 -3.88 25.31 -16.68
CA SER A 306 -3.61 25.80 -18.06
C SER A 306 -4.03 27.26 -18.27
#